data_34779c84e15b55349ef9d5a02d7b1088
#
_entry.id   34779c84e15b55349ef9d5a02d7b1088
#
_cell.length_a   1.000
_cell.length_b   1.000
_cell.length_c   1.000
_cell.angle_alpha   90.00
_cell.angle_beta   90.00
_cell.angle_gamma   90.00
#
_symmetry.space_group_name_H-M   'P 1'
#
loop_
_entity.id
_entity.type
_entity.pdbx_description
1 polymer ?
#
loop_
_entity_poly.entity_id
_entity_poly.type
_entity_poly.pdbx_seq_one_letter_code
_entity_poly.pdbx_strand_id
1 'polypeptide(L)'
;MDLNETAVFVKVVQAGSFSAAARLLGLPTSTVSTRVARLEKRLGVTLLQRTTRRLNLTEPGQRYYEHAATGLSHMLDAESAVSESISEAKGLLRITAPVDVGDLALAEIASTLRARHPLLNVEMVLLNRYVDLIAEGIDVAIRTGPLKDSSLIARKVGVARWVAFASPTYLKTAPPITSPQALRHHACLQFTPMGKDAWTFQNGKNAVTVPLSGQVMINDIRIIQSMAIAGQGVALLPDFRQHECAAGQLIQVLPKWHAREDPIHIVYPRQRYVSPKLRAFVDIAHEILSKLFKGPR
;
A
#
# COMPACT_ATOMS: atom_id res chain seq x y z
N MET A 1 -22.33 27.38 -11.27
CA MET A 1 -21.76 26.08 -10.86
C MET A 1 -22.30 25.81 -9.47
N ASP A 2 -22.88 24.62 -9.20
CA ASP A 2 -23.31 24.25 -7.85
C ASP A 2 -22.31 23.21 -7.32
N LEU A 3 -21.50 23.62 -6.35
CA LEU A 3 -20.46 22.77 -5.75
C LEU A 3 -21.06 21.63 -4.90
N ASN A 4 -22.26 21.83 -4.36
CA ASN A 4 -22.94 20.79 -3.59
C ASN A 4 -23.36 19.61 -4.46
N GLU A 5 -23.79 19.85 -5.70
CA GLU A 5 -24.12 18.79 -6.65
C GLU A 5 -22.86 18.00 -7.02
N THR A 6 -21.76 18.71 -7.27
CA THR A 6 -20.46 18.13 -7.58
C THR A 6 -19.92 17.28 -6.41
N ALA A 7 -19.98 17.82 -5.18
CA ALA A 7 -19.51 17.09 -3.98
C ALA A 7 -20.33 15.80 -3.73
N VAL A 8 -21.66 15.88 -3.93
CA VAL A 8 -22.54 14.70 -3.81
C VAL A 8 -22.20 13.64 -4.87
N PHE A 9 -21.99 14.04 -6.13
CA PHE A 9 -21.59 13.13 -7.19
C PHE A 9 -20.26 12.43 -6.87
N VAL A 10 -19.23 13.18 -6.49
CA VAL A 10 -17.93 12.62 -6.09
C VAL A 10 -18.09 11.63 -4.95
N LYS A 11 -18.93 11.95 -3.95
CA LYS A 11 -19.19 11.07 -2.82
C LYS A 11 -19.94 9.78 -3.22
N VAL A 12 -20.85 9.86 -4.17
CA VAL A 12 -21.57 8.68 -4.72
C VAL A 12 -20.59 7.74 -5.41
N VAL A 13 -19.66 8.28 -6.20
CA VAL A 13 -18.62 7.47 -6.87
C VAL A 13 -17.72 6.80 -5.84
N GLN A 14 -17.19 7.56 -4.87
CA GLN A 14 -16.32 7.04 -3.81
C GLN A 14 -16.97 5.95 -2.95
N ALA A 15 -18.26 6.13 -2.64
CA ALA A 15 -19.02 5.18 -1.83
C ALA A 15 -19.52 3.95 -2.61
N GLY A 16 -19.43 3.97 -3.95
CA GLY A 16 -19.88 2.89 -4.82
C GLY A 16 -21.40 2.70 -4.88
N SER A 17 -22.17 3.50 -4.14
CA SER A 17 -23.64 3.47 -4.19
C SER A 17 -24.27 4.74 -3.65
N PHE A 18 -25.49 5.06 -4.14
CA PHE A 18 -26.28 6.19 -3.64
C PHE A 18 -26.63 6.06 -2.16
N SER A 19 -26.98 4.87 -1.70
CA SER A 19 -27.35 4.61 -0.30
C SER A 19 -26.16 4.74 0.65
N ALA A 20 -24.96 4.29 0.25
CA ALA A 20 -23.75 4.46 1.04
C ALA A 20 -23.34 5.94 1.11
N ALA A 21 -23.40 6.66 -0.02
CA ALA A 21 -23.13 8.10 -0.05
C ALA A 21 -24.12 8.89 0.81
N ALA A 22 -25.41 8.54 0.78
CA ALA A 22 -26.47 9.17 1.58
C ALA A 22 -26.16 9.06 3.09
N ARG A 23 -25.77 7.87 3.55
CA ARG A 23 -25.36 7.66 4.95
C ARG A 23 -24.12 8.49 5.32
N LEU A 24 -23.11 8.53 4.46
CA LEU A 24 -21.89 9.30 4.70
C LEU A 24 -22.12 10.81 4.72
N LEU A 25 -23.11 11.29 3.95
CA LEU A 25 -23.45 12.71 3.85
C LEU A 25 -24.52 13.14 4.87
N GLY A 26 -25.13 12.23 5.60
CA GLY A 26 -26.26 12.52 6.49
C GLY A 26 -27.50 13.03 5.74
N LEU A 27 -27.70 12.60 4.47
CA LEU A 27 -28.79 13.06 3.60
C LEU A 27 -29.70 11.88 3.22
N PRO A 28 -31.01 12.16 2.94
CA PRO A 28 -31.88 11.16 2.31
C PRO A 28 -31.35 10.71 0.95
N THR A 29 -31.49 9.42 0.62
CA THR A 29 -31.04 8.87 -0.68
C THR A 29 -31.73 9.56 -1.88
N SER A 30 -33.00 9.97 -1.71
CA SER A 30 -33.74 10.77 -2.72
C SER A 30 -33.05 12.10 -3.01
N THR A 31 -32.58 12.81 -1.97
CA THR A 31 -31.85 14.08 -2.10
C THR A 31 -30.53 13.88 -2.85
N VAL A 32 -29.77 12.83 -2.49
CA VAL A 32 -28.51 12.49 -3.19
C VAL A 32 -28.78 12.19 -4.66
N SER A 33 -29.81 11.39 -4.97
CA SER A 33 -30.20 11.08 -6.35
C SER A 33 -30.63 12.32 -7.14
N THR A 34 -31.42 13.21 -6.53
CA THR A 34 -31.88 14.45 -7.16
C THR A 34 -30.71 15.38 -7.46
N ARG A 35 -29.74 15.52 -6.56
CA ARG A 35 -28.55 16.37 -6.78
C ARG A 35 -27.69 15.88 -7.93
N VAL A 36 -27.46 14.56 -8.01
CA VAL A 36 -26.72 13.97 -9.15
C VAL A 36 -27.48 14.17 -10.46
N ALA A 37 -28.81 13.96 -10.49
CA ALA A 37 -29.62 14.17 -11.68
C ALA A 37 -29.61 15.66 -12.13
N ARG A 38 -29.60 16.61 -11.20
CA ARG A 38 -29.45 18.04 -11.51
C ARG A 38 -28.09 18.36 -12.12
N LEU A 39 -27.01 17.75 -11.58
CA LEU A 39 -25.67 17.86 -12.14
C LEU A 39 -25.63 17.37 -13.58
N GLU A 40 -26.13 16.16 -13.86
CA GLU A 40 -26.19 15.56 -15.19
C GLU A 40 -27.01 16.43 -16.16
N LYS A 41 -28.17 16.91 -15.71
CA LYS A 41 -29.00 17.83 -16.49
C LYS A 41 -28.29 19.14 -16.83
N ARG A 42 -27.57 19.72 -15.87
CA ARG A 42 -26.82 20.96 -16.06
C ARG A 42 -25.64 20.81 -17.00
N LEU A 43 -24.97 19.64 -16.96
CA LEU A 43 -23.85 19.33 -17.84
C LEU A 43 -24.30 18.81 -19.22
N GLY A 44 -25.56 18.43 -19.37
CA GLY A 44 -26.11 17.87 -20.60
C GLY A 44 -25.63 16.46 -20.93
N VAL A 45 -25.04 15.76 -19.96
CA VAL A 45 -24.48 14.42 -20.16
C VAL A 45 -24.79 13.51 -18.97
N THR A 46 -24.93 12.22 -19.23
CA THR A 46 -25.05 11.20 -18.18
C THR A 46 -23.67 10.86 -17.64
N LEU A 47 -23.49 11.00 -16.34
CA LEU A 47 -22.22 10.68 -15.65
C LEU A 47 -22.21 9.27 -15.07
N LEU A 48 -23.39 8.75 -14.64
CA LEU A 48 -23.54 7.47 -13.99
C LEU A 48 -24.50 6.56 -14.75
N GLN A 49 -24.06 5.36 -15.08
CA GLN A 49 -24.91 4.28 -15.56
C GLN A 49 -25.46 3.50 -14.36
N ARG A 50 -26.80 3.49 -14.25
CA ARG A 50 -27.52 2.76 -13.22
C ARG A 50 -27.87 1.38 -13.75
N THR A 51 -27.18 0.34 -13.27
CA THR A 51 -27.67 -1.03 -13.39
C THR A 51 -28.23 -1.45 -12.05
N THR A 52 -29.15 -2.42 -12.02
CA THR A 52 -29.76 -2.92 -10.77
C THR A 52 -28.77 -3.53 -9.79
N ARG A 53 -27.52 -3.77 -10.21
CA ARG A 53 -26.50 -4.45 -9.38
C ARG A 53 -25.19 -3.66 -9.19
N ARG A 54 -24.91 -2.64 -10.01
CA ARG A 54 -23.64 -1.87 -9.91
C ARG A 54 -23.83 -0.43 -10.38
N LEU A 55 -23.08 0.48 -9.74
CA LEU A 55 -22.89 1.85 -10.17
C LEU A 55 -21.63 1.91 -11.04
N ASN A 56 -21.77 2.30 -12.29
CA ASN A 56 -20.65 2.48 -13.21
C ASN A 56 -20.57 3.92 -13.68
N LEU A 57 -19.37 4.45 -13.85
CA LEU A 57 -19.14 5.73 -14.50
C LEU A 57 -19.26 5.57 -16.02
N THR A 58 -19.82 6.58 -16.68
CA THR A 58 -19.65 6.77 -18.12
C THR A 58 -18.26 7.34 -18.42
N GLU A 59 -17.84 7.38 -19.68
CA GLU A 59 -16.59 8.05 -20.06
C GLU A 59 -16.59 9.55 -19.66
N PRO A 60 -17.64 10.34 -19.93
CA PRO A 60 -17.77 11.70 -19.41
C PRO A 60 -17.77 11.74 -17.86
N GLY A 61 -18.40 10.74 -17.23
CA GLY A 61 -18.45 10.61 -15.77
C GLY A 61 -17.08 10.42 -15.15
N GLN A 62 -16.23 9.57 -15.78
CA GLN A 62 -14.87 9.34 -15.32
C GLN A 62 -14.02 10.61 -15.41
N ARG A 63 -14.05 11.30 -16.54
CA ARG A 63 -13.31 12.55 -16.72
C ARG A 63 -13.78 13.63 -15.73
N TYR A 64 -15.09 13.77 -15.57
CA TYR A 64 -15.65 14.74 -14.64
C TYR A 64 -15.28 14.42 -13.19
N TYR A 65 -15.29 13.12 -12.80
CA TYR A 65 -14.91 12.67 -11.47
C TYR A 65 -13.46 13.02 -11.14
N GLU A 66 -12.52 12.74 -12.03
CA GLU A 66 -11.09 13.02 -11.84
C GLU A 66 -10.83 14.50 -11.54
N HIS A 67 -11.41 15.39 -12.36
CA HIS A 67 -11.27 16.84 -12.16
C HIS A 67 -12.01 17.34 -10.93
N ALA A 68 -13.23 16.85 -10.70
CA ALA A 68 -14.07 17.27 -9.60
C ALA A 68 -13.50 16.82 -8.23
N ALA A 69 -13.01 15.59 -8.13
CA ALA A 69 -12.38 15.07 -6.91
C ALA A 69 -11.13 15.88 -6.53
N THR A 70 -10.29 16.21 -7.52
CA THR A 70 -9.12 17.07 -7.34
C THR A 70 -9.51 18.48 -6.90
N GLY A 71 -10.51 19.09 -7.55
CA GLY A 71 -10.99 20.42 -7.20
C GLY A 71 -11.56 20.50 -5.78
N LEU A 72 -12.36 19.51 -5.37
CA LEU A 72 -12.88 19.41 -4.00
C LEU A 72 -11.78 19.22 -2.96
N SER A 73 -10.77 18.40 -3.27
CA SER A 73 -9.60 18.25 -2.39
C SER A 73 -8.90 19.59 -2.16
N HIS A 74 -8.68 20.38 -3.21
CA HIS A 74 -8.07 21.71 -3.09
C HIS A 74 -8.91 22.68 -2.27
N MET A 75 -10.25 22.59 -2.33
CA MET A 75 -11.13 23.42 -1.49
C MET A 75 -11.02 23.04 -0.01
N LEU A 76 -11.01 21.73 0.29
CA LEU A 76 -10.80 21.25 1.65
C LEU A 76 -9.41 21.62 2.19
N ASP A 77 -8.39 21.59 1.32
CA ASP A 77 -7.03 22.04 1.66
C ASP A 77 -7.01 23.54 1.98
N ALA A 78 -7.77 24.36 1.25
CA ALA A 78 -7.88 25.80 1.52
C ALA A 78 -8.57 26.10 2.86
N GLU A 79 -9.64 25.38 3.20
CA GLU A 79 -10.30 25.48 4.52
C GLU A 79 -9.35 25.03 5.64
N SER A 80 -8.59 23.95 5.41
CA SER A 80 -7.59 23.47 6.35
C SER A 80 -6.47 24.47 6.56
N ALA A 81 -6.01 25.17 5.52
CA ALA A 81 -4.95 26.18 5.61
C ALA A 81 -5.34 27.37 6.50
N VAL A 82 -6.60 27.79 6.47
CA VAL A 82 -7.11 28.85 7.36
C VAL A 82 -7.21 28.37 8.80
N SER A 83 -7.46 27.07 9.00
CA SER A 83 -7.56 26.44 10.32
C SER A 83 -6.17 26.08 10.92
N GLU A 84 -5.09 26.17 10.17
CA GLU A 84 -3.73 25.74 10.57
C GLU A 84 -3.11 26.55 11.72
N SER A 85 -3.66 27.71 12.08
CA SER A 85 -3.16 28.44 13.26
C SER A 85 -3.50 27.77 14.61
N ILE A 86 -4.38 26.74 14.64
CA ILE A 86 -4.82 26.02 15.86
C ILE A 86 -5.29 24.61 15.48
N SER A 87 -4.47 23.74 14.84
CA SER A 87 -5.10 22.50 14.38
C SER A 87 -4.48 21.22 14.90
N GLU A 88 -5.20 20.65 15.82
CA GLU A 88 -5.15 19.26 16.26
C GLU A 88 -5.50 18.32 15.10
N ALA A 89 -4.74 17.23 14.95
CA ALA A 89 -5.04 16.21 13.97
C ALA A 89 -6.36 15.49 14.34
N LYS A 90 -7.40 15.63 13.52
CA LYS A 90 -8.75 15.09 13.77
C LYS A 90 -9.42 14.57 12.50
N GLY A 91 -10.49 13.81 12.66
CA GLY A 91 -11.27 13.24 11.56
C GLY A 91 -10.72 11.90 11.08
N LEU A 92 -11.14 11.44 9.89
CA LEU A 92 -10.77 10.14 9.34
C LEU A 92 -9.52 10.26 8.47
N LEU A 93 -8.52 9.41 8.75
CA LEU A 93 -7.33 9.20 7.93
C LEU A 93 -7.38 7.80 7.32
N ARG A 94 -7.40 7.72 5.99
CA ARG A 94 -7.40 6.48 5.24
C ARG A 94 -6.01 6.14 4.73
N ILE A 95 -5.52 4.97 5.14
CA ILE A 95 -4.15 4.51 4.88
C ILE A 95 -4.20 3.20 4.11
N THR A 96 -3.30 3.01 3.16
CA THR A 96 -3.04 1.69 2.57
C THR A 96 -1.57 1.32 2.65
N ALA A 97 -1.30 0.03 2.76
CA ALA A 97 0.06 -0.52 2.75
C ALA A 97 0.04 -1.95 2.19
N PRO A 98 1.19 -2.47 1.72
CA PRO A 98 1.35 -3.89 1.47
C PRO A 98 1.18 -4.69 2.76
N VAL A 99 0.63 -5.89 2.64
CA VAL A 99 0.33 -6.75 3.80
C VAL A 99 1.59 -7.08 4.60
N ASP A 100 2.71 -7.29 3.92
CA ASP A 100 4.00 -7.66 4.50
C ASP A 100 4.67 -6.54 5.32
N VAL A 101 4.45 -5.29 4.94
CA VAL A 101 4.89 -4.11 5.72
C VAL A 101 3.91 -3.84 6.86
N GLY A 102 2.62 -4.15 6.63
CA GLY A 102 1.55 -3.90 7.58
C GLY A 102 1.72 -4.64 8.91
N ASP A 103 2.08 -5.91 8.89
CA ASP A 103 2.21 -6.74 10.08
C ASP A 103 3.40 -6.35 10.98
N LEU A 104 4.38 -5.61 10.46
CA LEU A 104 5.59 -5.21 11.18
C LEU A 104 5.49 -3.82 11.82
N ALA A 105 4.89 -2.86 11.13
CA ALA A 105 4.99 -1.46 11.52
C ALA A 105 3.65 -0.78 11.81
N LEU A 106 2.56 -1.21 11.16
CA LEU A 106 1.29 -0.48 11.28
C LEU A 106 0.67 -0.55 12.66
N ALA A 107 0.89 -1.62 13.42
CA ALA A 107 0.39 -1.72 14.79
C ALA A 107 1.04 -0.66 15.69
N GLU A 108 2.35 -0.45 15.58
CA GLU A 108 3.08 0.58 16.31
C GLU A 108 2.68 1.98 15.85
N ILE A 109 2.57 2.20 14.53
CA ILE A 109 2.11 3.47 13.95
C ILE A 109 0.71 3.80 14.45
N ALA A 110 -0.24 2.84 14.39
CA ALA A 110 -1.62 3.04 14.84
C ALA A 110 -1.69 3.36 16.34
N SER A 111 -0.94 2.62 17.16
CA SER A 111 -0.88 2.85 18.61
C SER A 111 -0.33 4.24 18.94
N THR A 112 0.73 4.65 18.24
CA THR A 112 1.36 5.97 18.43
C THR A 112 0.44 7.10 17.97
N LEU A 113 -0.23 6.93 16.81
CA LEU A 113 -1.22 7.90 16.32
C LEU A 113 -2.36 8.08 17.33
N ARG A 114 -2.92 6.98 17.83
CA ARG A 114 -4.02 7.03 18.81
C ARG A 114 -3.60 7.70 20.11
N ALA A 115 -2.39 7.45 20.57
CA ALA A 115 -1.87 8.04 21.81
C ALA A 115 -1.61 9.55 21.68
N ARG A 116 -1.02 9.99 20.55
CA ARG A 116 -0.65 11.40 20.33
C ARG A 116 -1.80 12.25 19.77
N HIS A 117 -2.77 11.63 19.08
CA HIS A 117 -3.87 12.30 18.38
C HIS A 117 -5.21 11.58 18.62
N PRO A 118 -5.79 11.71 19.84
CA PRO A 118 -6.97 10.94 20.25
C PRO A 118 -8.25 11.26 19.44
N LEU A 119 -8.30 12.42 18.74
CA LEU A 119 -9.42 12.81 17.88
C LEU A 119 -9.28 12.31 16.43
N LEU A 120 -8.19 11.58 16.12
CA LEU A 120 -7.94 11.02 14.80
C LEU A 120 -8.50 9.60 14.71
N ASN A 121 -9.42 9.38 13.77
CA ASN A 121 -9.88 8.06 13.38
C ASN A 121 -9.01 7.53 12.25
N VAL A 122 -8.57 6.29 12.34
CA VAL A 122 -7.67 5.67 11.34
C VAL A 122 -8.36 4.47 10.72
N GLU A 123 -8.43 4.44 9.40
CA GLU A 123 -8.84 3.29 8.60
C GLU A 123 -7.64 2.78 7.80
N MET A 124 -7.26 1.51 8.00
CA MET A 124 -6.14 0.88 7.28
C MET A 124 -6.65 -0.24 6.39
N VAL A 125 -6.33 -0.15 5.10
CA VAL A 125 -6.69 -1.18 4.10
C VAL A 125 -5.40 -1.75 3.52
N LEU A 126 -5.11 -3.02 3.84
CA LEU A 126 -3.88 -3.70 3.40
C LEU A 126 -4.10 -4.38 2.06
N LEU A 127 -3.33 -3.98 1.05
CA LEU A 127 -3.50 -4.45 -0.32
C LEU A 127 -2.15 -4.64 -1.01
N ASN A 128 -1.97 -5.81 -1.66
CA ASN A 128 -0.78 -6.11 -2.47
C ASN A 128 -0.91 -5.69 -3.94
N ARG A 129 -2.00 -4.98 -4.31
CA ARG A 129 -2.19 -4.41 -5.64
C ARG A 129 -1.83 -2.94 -5.69
N TYR A 130 -1.56 -2.44 -6.88
CA TYR A 130 -1.50 -0.99 -7.09
C TYR A 130 -2.89 -0.38 -6.82
N VAL A 131 -2.89 0.77 -6.15
CA VAL A 131 -4.09 1.51 -5.75
C VAL A 131 -3.94 2.94 -6.24
N ASP A 132 -4.93 3.44 -6.94
CA ASP A 132 -5.06 4.86 -7.22
C ASP A 132 -5.58 5.56 -5.96
N LEU A 133 -4.70 6.33 -5.31
CA LEU A 133 -5.02 6.95 -4.03
C LEU A 133 -6.18 7.94 -4.15
N ILE A 134 -6.25 8.68 -5.25
CA ILE A 134 -7.26 9.71 -5.47
C ILE A 134 -8.61 9.04 -5.76
N ALA A 135 -8.64 8.09 -6.69
CA ALA A 135 -9.86 7.40 -7.08
C ALA A 135 -10.47 6.58 -5.95
N GLU A 136 -9.64 5.99 -5.08
CA GLU A 136 -10.10 5.16 -3.95
C GLU A 136 -10.26 5.97 -2.65
N GLY A 137 -10.03 7.29 -2.68
CA GLY A 137 -10.20 8.18 -1.52
C GLY A 137 -9.26 7.88 -0.37
N ILE A 138 -8.02 7.49 -0.68
CA ILE A 138 -6.97 7.16 0.28
C ILE A 138 -6.09 8.38 0.50
N ASP A 139 -5.87 8.76 1.74
CA ASP A 139 -5.08 9.94 2.10
C ASP A 139 -3.57 9.68 1.93
N VAL A 140 -3.10 8.48 2.27
CA VAL A 140 -1.67 8.14 2.29
C VAL A 140 -1.44 6.64 2.11
N ALA A 141 -0.31 6.28 1.51
CA ALA A 141 0.09 4.89 1.36
C ALA A 141 1.55 4.66 1.76
N ILE A 142 1.85 3.46 2.26
CA ILE A 142 3.21 2.92 2.26
C ILE A 142 3.34 2.09 0.98
N ARG A 143 4.44 2.26 0.25
CA ARG A 143 4.70 1.55 -1.01
C ARG A 143 6.11 0.99 -1.04
N THR A 144 6.24 -0.22 -1.59
CA THR A 144 7.53 -0.88 -1.84
C THR A 144 7.78 -0.97 -3.33
N GLY A 145 9.05 -0.81 -3.72
CA GLY A 145 9.48 -0.85 -5.11
C GLY A 145 9.45 0.51 -5.83
N PRO A 146 9.69 0.50 -7.15
CA PRO A 146 9.73 1.71 -7.95
C PRO A 146 8.35 2.36 -8.06
N LEU A 147 8.31 3.67 -7.94
CA LEU A 147 7.09 4.47 -8.12
C LEU A 147 6.93 4.85 -9.58
N LYS A 148 5.74 4.62 -10.12
CA LYS A 148 5.42 4.92 -11.53
C LYS A 148 4.68 6.25 -11.70
N ASP A 149 4.09 6.79 -10.62
CA ASP A 149 3.22 7.96 -10.67
C ASP A 149 3.96 9.21 -10.17
N SER A 150 4.13 10.19 -11.06
CA SER A 150 4.78 11.48 -10.77
C SER A 150 3.83 12.49 -10.10
N SER A 151 2.53 12.21 -10.02
CA SER A 151 1.54 13.07 -9.35
C SER A 151 1.57 12.96 -7.83
N LEU A 152 2.25 11.95 -7.30
CA LEU A 152 2.37 11.70 -5.88
C LEU A 152 3.63 12.37 -5.29
N ILE A 153 3.52 12.77 -4.03
CA ILE A 153 4.69 13.08 -3.20
C ILE A 153 5.18 11.77 -2.59
N ALA A 154 6.48 11.52 -2.69
CA ALA A 154 7.11 10.32 -2.17
C ALA A 154 8.22 10.69 -1.18
N ARG A 155 8.13 10.15 0.05
CA ARG A 155 9.17 10.27 1.06
C ARG A 155 9.78 8.90 1.30
N LYS A 156 11.02 8.69 0.87
CA LYS A 156 11.74 7.43 1.07
C LYS A 156 12.04 7.24 2.56
N VAL A 157 11.76 6.03 3.08
CA VAL A 157 11.99 5.66 4.49
C VAL A 157 13.02 4.54 4.65
N GLY A 158 13.36 3.85 3.57
CA GLY A 158 14.37 2.81 3.61
C GLY A 158 14.44 1.99 2.32
N VAL A 159 15.11 0.86 2.41
CA VAL A 159 15.23 -0.13 1.33
C VAL A 159 15.08 -1.52 1.94
N ALA A 160 14.28 -2.36 1.32
CA ALA A 160 14.22 -3.79 1.61
C ALA A 160 15.09 -4.56 0.62
N ARG A 161 16.01 -5.38 1.12
CA ARG A 161 16.77 -6.32 0.30
C ARG A 161 16.13 -7.69 0.38
N TRP A 162 15.91 -8.31 -0.75
CA TRP A 162 15.39 -9.66 -0.83
C TRP A 162 16.55 -10.65 -0.80
N VAL A 163 16.60 -11.46 0.25
CA VAL A 163 17.66 -12.44 0.49
C VAL A 163 17.08 -13.83 0.71
N ALA A 164 17.89 -14.85 0.52
CA ALA A 164 17.43 -16.24 0.64
C ALA A 164 17.51 -16.73 2.08
N PHE A 165 16.43 -17.38 2.54
CA PHE A 165 16.33 -17.99 3.86
C PHE A 165 15.89 -19.46 3.76
N ALA A 166 16.34 -20.27 4.70
CA ALA A 166 15.85 -21.63 4.92
C ALA A 166 15.87 -21.96 6.42
N SER A 167 15.03 -22.89 6.86
CA SER A 167 15.07 -23.35 8.25
C SER A 167 16.24 -24.27 8.52
N PRO A 168 16.73 -24.35 9.79
CA PRO A 168 17.73 -25.34 10.20
C PRO A 168 17.30 -26.77 9.89
N THR A 169 16.00 -27.06 10.00
CA THR A 169 15.45 -28.40 9.71
C THR A 169 15.64 -28.76 8.25
N TYR A 170 15.36 -27.88 7.33
CA TYR A 170 15.56 -28.06 5.90
C TYR A 170 17.05 -28.28 5.59
N LEU A 171 17.91 -27.41 6.13
CA LEU A 171 19.35 -27.42 5.85
C LEU A 171 20.08 -28.70 6.37
N LYS A 172 19.53 -29.40 7.36
CA LYS A 172 20.11 -30.68 7.87
C LYS A 172 20.02 -31.79 6.85
N THR A 173 19.02 -31.80 5.98
CA THR A 173 18.76 -32.91 5.03
C THR A 173 19.01 -32.51 3.58
N ALA A 174 19.07 -31.21 3.28
CA ALA A 174 19.28 -30.70 1.93
C ALA A 174 20.77 -30.65 1.58
N PRO A 175 21.13 -30.69 0.29
CA PRO A 175 22.49 -30.43 -0.16
C PRO A 175 23.02 -29.06 0.31
N PRO A 176 24.35 -28.87 0.40
CA PRO A 176 24.90 -27.56 0.78
C PRO A 176 24.57 -26.45 -0.23
N ILE A 177 24.13 -25.27 0.26
CA ILE A 177 23.88 -24.09 -0.55
C ILE A 177 25.11 -23.18 -0.52
N THR A 178 26.07 -23.42 -1.41
CA THR A 178 27.33 -22.67 -1.47
C THR A 178 27.36 -21.58 -2.51
N SER A 179 26.44 -21.59 -3.47
CA SER A 179 26.30 -20.59 -4.54
C SER A 179 24.82 -20.45 -4.97
N PRO A 180 24.43 -19.36 -5.64
CA PRO A 180 23.07 -19.23 -6.18
C PRO A 180 22.68 -20.39 -7.10
N GLN A 181 23.61 -20.90 -7.92
CA GLN A 181 23.35 -22.01 -8.83
C GLN A 181 22.92 -23.31 -8.12
N ALA A 182 23.36 -23.51 -6.87
CA ALA A 182 22.96 -24.68 -6.10
C ALA A 182 21.44 -24.74 -5.86
N LEU A 183 20.75 -23.59 -5.84
CA LEU A 183 19.30 -23.50 -5.61
C LEU A 183 18.47 -24.25 -6.67
N ARG A 184 19.01 -24.55 -7.85
CA ARG A 184 18.36 -25.42 -8.85
C ARG A 184 18.03 -26.83 -8.35
N HIS A 185 18.74 -27.28 -7.31
CA HIS A 185 18.57 -28.58 -6.69
C HIS A 185 17.80 -28.53 -5.37
N HIS A 186 17.19 -27.37 -5.08
CA HIS A 186 16.42 -27.14 -3.86
C HIS A 186 14.97 -26.85 -4.15
N ALA A 187 14.09 -27.18 -3.20
CA ALA A 187 12.72 -26.69 -3.21
C ALA A 187 12.74 -25.18 -2.97
N CYS A 188 12.35 -24.40 -3.99
CA CYS A 188 12.27 -22.95 -3.92
C CYS A 188 10.80 -22.52 -3.79
N LEU A 189 10.49 -21.86 -2.68
CA LEU A 189 9.15 -21.35 -2.36
C LEU A 189 8.97 -19.99 -3.03
N GLN A 190 8.17 -19.93 -4.09
CA GLN A 190 8.09 -18.75 -4.96
C GLN A 190 7.02 -17.76 -4.50
N PHE A 191 7.48 -16.58 -4.10
CA PHE A 191 6.62 -15.42 -3.94
C PHE A 191 6.36 -14.80 -5.32
N THR A 192 5.15 -14.90 -5.85
CA THR A 192 4.84 -14.55 -7.25
C THR A 192 5.23 -13.13 -7.68
N PRO A 193 5.20 -12.09 -6.81
CA PRO A 193 5.69 -10.76 -7.15
C PRO A 193 7.21 -10.68 -7.40
N MET A 194 7.97 -11.72 -6.98
CA MET A 194 9.43 -11.81 -7.20
C MET A 194 9.81 -12.56 -8.48
N GLY A 195 8.84 -12.94 -9.29
CA GLY A 195 9.03 -13.73 -10.50
C GLY A 195 8.58 -15.17 -10.33
N LYS A 196 8.22 -15.79 -11.46
CA LYS A 196 7.66 -17.16 -11.47
C LYS A 196 8.66 -18.21 -11.98
N ASP A 197 9.58 -17.80 -12.87
CA ASP A 197 10.40 -18.73 -13.62
C ASP A 197 11.86 -18.78 -13.15
N ALA A 198 12.35 -17.71 -12.54
CA ALA A 198 13.72 -17.61 -12.11
C ALA A 198 13.92 -16.59 -10.98
N TRP A 199 14.96 -16.78 -10.19
CA TRP A 199 15.51 -15.76 -9.29
C TRP A 199 16.84 -15.26 -9.83
N THR A 200 17.03 -13.94 -9.86
CA THR A 200 18.31 -13.33 -10.21
C THR A 200 18.96 -12.77 -8.95
N PHE A 201 20.11 -13.28 -8.61
CA PHE A 201 20.93 -12.84 -7.48
C PHE A 201 22.03 -11.90 -7.94
N GLN A 202 22.37 -10.94 -7.10
CA GLN A 202 23.43 -9.94 -7.33
C GLN A 202 24.41 -9.94 -6.16
N ASN A 203 25.71 -9.77 -6.49
CA ASN A 203 26.79 -9.53 -5.54
C ASN A 203 27.80 -8.60 -6.20
N GLY A 204 27.70 -7.31 -5.89
CA GLY A 204 28.47 -6.25 -6.59
C GLY A 204 28.12 -6.21 -8.08
N LYS A 205 29.12 -6.44 -8.93
CA LYS A 205 28.92 -6.47 -10.40
C LYS A 205 28.50 -7.85 -10.93
N ASN A 206 28.53 -8.88 -10.10
CA ASN A 206 28.19 -10.24 -10.51
C ASN A 206 26.67 -10.46 -10.39
N ALA A 207 26.06 -11.00 -11.44
CA ALA A 207 24.66 -11.38 -11.46
C ALA A 207 24.54 -12.85 -11.87
N VAL A 208 23.66 -13.60 -11.18
CA VAL A 208 23.40 -15.03 -11.44
C VAL A 208 21.90 -15.26 -11.46
N THR A 209 21.39 -15.74 -12.58
CA THR A 209 20.00 -16.13 -12.73
C THR A 209 19.86 -17.65 -12.55
N VAL A 210 18.97 -18.05 -11.66
CA VAL A 210 18.69 -19.44 -11.32
C VAL A 210 17.28 -19.76 -11.79
N PRO A 211 17.09 -20.65 -12.76
CA PRO A 211 15.76 -21.11 -13.14
C PRO A 211 15.15 -21.94 -12.01
N LEU A 212 13.84 -21.81 -11.83
CA LEU A 212 13.09 -22.44 -10.76
C LEU A 212 12.08 -23.45 -11.30
N SER A 213 11.86 -24.53 -10.56
CA SER A 213 10.93 -25.60 -10.97
C SER A 213 9.45 -25.31 -10.72
N GLY A 214 9.12 -24.23 -10.02
CA GLY A 214 7.74 -23.75 -9.88
C GLY A 214 6.76 -24.65 -9.10
N GLN A 215 7.23 -25.47 -8.17
CA GLN A 215 6.37 -26.41 -7.42
C GLN A 215 5.37 -25.71 -6.50
N VAL A 216 5.76 -24.57 -5.89
CA VAL A 216 4.90 -23.79 -4.99
C VAL A 216 5.04 -22.31 -5.33
N MET A 217 3.93 -21.68 -5.72
CA MET A 217 3.84 -20.27 -6.07
C MET A 217 2.70 -19.60 -5.32
N ILE A 218 3.01 -18.62 -4.45
CA ILE A 218 2.04 -17.95 -3.59
C ILE A 218 2.27 -16.45 -3.65
N ASN A 219 1.21 -15.66 -3.59
CA ASN A 219 1.25 -14.20 -3.57
C ASN A 219 1.15 -13.59 -2.15
N ASP A 220 1.20 -14.41 -1.10
CA ASP A 220 1.28 -13.97 0.28
C ASP A 220 2.61 -14.42 0.89
N ILE A 221 3.42 -13.43 1.26
CA ILE A 221 4.77 -13.67 1.79
C ILE A 221 4.78 -14.34 3.15
N ARG A 222 3.71 -14.16 3.95
CA ARG A 222 3.61 -14.78 5.29
C ARG A 222 3.45 -16.30 5.17
N ILE A 223 2.69 -16.75 4.16
CA ILE A 223 2.56 -18.19 3.87
C ILE A 223 3.91 -18.76 3.41
N ILE A 224 4.60 -18.07 2.49
CA ILE A 224 5.94 -18.44 2.04
C ILE A 224 6.90 -18.56 3.23
N GLN A 225 6.89 -17.58 4.13
CA GLN A 225 7.71 -17.58 5.34
C GLN A 225 7.38 -18.75 6.27
N SER A 226 6.08 -18.98 6.54
CA SER A 226 5.62 -20.11 7.37
C SER A 226 6.04 -21.45 6.80
N MET A 227 5.99 -21.63 5.47
CA MET A 227 6.47 -22.84 4.79
C MET A 227 7.99 -23.00 4.92
N ALA A 228 8.75 -21.90 4.79
CA ALA A 228 10.20 -21.95 4.98
C ALA A 228 10.56 -22.35 6.42
N ILE A 229 9.89 -21.81 7.43
CA ILE A 229 10.04 -22.17 8.85
C ILE A 229 9.71 -23.66 9.06
N ALA A 230 8.65 -24.15 8.43
CA ALA A 230 8.25 -25.55 8.47
C ALA A 230 9.18 -26.53 7.70
N GLY A 231 10.30 -26.05 7.15
CA GLY A 231 11.28 -26.89 6.47
C GLY A 231 10.90 -27.32 5.07
N GLN A 232 10.01 -26.58 4.39
CA GLN A 232 9.51 -26.96 3.06
C GLN A 232 10.42 -26.46 1.91
N GLY A 233 11.46 -25.68 2.21
CA GLY A 233 12.36 -25.19 1.17
C GLY A 233 13.06 -23.87 1.49
N VAL A 234 13.61 -23.28 0.43
CA VAL A 234 14.27 -21.97 0.45
C VAL A 234 13.29 -20.91 -0.02
N ALA A 235 13.22 -19.77 0.70
CA ALA A 235 12.37 -18.64 0.37
C ALA A 235 13.20 -17.36 0.16
N LEU A 236 12.79 -16.50 -0.78
CA LEU A 236 13.23 -15.11 -0.82
C LEU A 236 12.34 -14.28 0.09
N LEU A 237 12.93 -13.69 1.11
CA LEU A 237 12.22 -12.80 2.06
C LEU A 237 12.98 -11.47 2.18
N PRO A 238 12.29 -10.37 2.52
CA PRO A 238 12.96 -9.12 2.84
C PRO A 238 13.86 -9.26 4.08
N ASP A 239 15.01 -8.60 4.06
CA ASP A 239 16.03 -8.65 5.13
C ASP A 239 15.56 -8.09 6.48
N PHE A 240 14.55 -7.23 6.49
CA PHE A 240 13.96 -6.73 7.73
C PHE A 240 13.16 -7.79 8.54
N ARG A 241 12.95 -9.00 7.98
CA ARG A 241 12.36 -10.14 8.70
C ARG A 241 13.39 -10.96 9.48
N GLN A 242 14.49 -10.31 9.87
CA GLN A 242 15.57 -10.99 10.59
C GLN A 242 15.21 -11.43 12.03
N HIS A 243 14.06 -11.01 12.57
CA HIS A 243 13.63 -11.46 13.89
C HIS A 243 13.39 -12.97 13.97
N GLU A 244 12.97 -13.62 12.88
CA GLU A 244 12.87 -15.09 12.80
C GLU A 244 14.26 -15.76 12.77
N CYS A 245 15.26 -15.05 12.26
CA CYS A 245 16.65 -15.49 12.36
C CYS A 245 17.14 -15.41 13.79
N ALA A 246 16.84 -14.31 14.51
CA ALA A 246 17.18 -14.17 15.92
C ALA A 246 16.49 -15.23 16.79
N ALA A 247 15.29 -15.66 16.43
CA ALA A 247 14.56 -16.76 17.07
C ALA A 247 15.09 -18.15 16.65
N GLY A 248 16.09 -18.24 15.74
CA GLY A 248 16.65 -19.50 15.25
C GLY A 248 15.75 -20.30 14.31
N GLN A 249 14.63 -19.72 13.85
CA GLN A 249 13.67 -20.39 12.97
C GLN A 249 14.12 -20.40 11.50
N LEU A 250 14.83 -19.36 11.08
CA LEU A 250 15.38 -19.22 9.73
C LEU A 250 16.84 -18.84 9.78
N ILE A 251 17.60 -19.33 8.79
CA ILE A 251 19.00 -18.99 8.56
C ILE A 251 19.09 -18.33 7.19
N GLN A 252 19.72 -17.17 7.11
CA GLN A 252 20.04 -16.56 5.83
C GLN A 252 21.09 -17.42 5.12
N VAL A 253 20.74 -17.96 3.98
CA VAL A 253 21.66 -18.65 3.07
C VAL A 253 22.17 -17.67 2.03
N LEU A 254 23.39 -17.89 1.50
CA LEU A 254 24.03 -16.99 0.52
C LEU A 254 24.17 -15.52 1.02
N PRO A 255 24.79 -15.26 2.17
CA PRO A 255 24.76 -13.94 2.80
C PRO A 255 25.44 -12.81 2.00
N LYS A 256 26.27 -13.17 0.99
CA LYS A 256 26.89 -12.19 0.07
C LYS A 256 26.00 -11.83 -1.13
N TRP A 257 24.82 -12.47 -1.25
CA TRP A 257 23.94 -12.32 -2.40
C TRP A 257 22.58 -11.80 -1.99
N HIS A 258 22.01 -10.93 -2.81
CA HIS A 258 20.61 -10.48 -2.70
C HIS A 258 19.94 -10.57 -4.08
N ALA A 259 18.64 -10.75 -4.10
CA ALA A 259 17.90 -10.85 -5.36
C ALA A 259 17.46 -9.49 -5.88
N ARG A 260 16.86 -8.67 -5.03
CA ARG A 260 16.32 -7.36 -5.40
C ARG A 260 16.43 -6.39 -4.23
N GLU A 261 16.53 -5.11 -4.54
CA GLU A 261 16.39 -4.03 -3.58
C GLU A 261 15.16 -3.21 -3.93
N ASP A 262 14.23 -3.12 -2.99
CA ASP A 262 13.01 -2.35 -3.15
C ASP A 262 13.04 -1.13 -2.22
N PRO A 263 13.05 0.09 -2.75
CA PRO A 263 12.89 1.28 -1.92
C PRO A 263 11.50 1.30 -1.29
N ILE A 264 11.43 1.75 -0.04
CA ILE A 264 10.17 1.88 0.70
C ILE A 264 9.87 3.36 0.85
N HIS A 265 8.63 3.73 0.51
CA HIS A 265 8.19 5.11 0.51
C HIS A 265 6.87 5.28 1.27
N ILE A 266 6.72 6.42 1.91
CA ILE A 266 5.43 6.99 2.26
C ILE A 266 5.01 7.86 1.07
N VAL A 267 3.84 7.59 0.48
CA VAL A 267 3.35 8.32 -0.70
C VAL A 267 1.96 8.86 -0.45
N TYR A 268 1.69 10.07 -0.95
CA TYR A 268 0.40 10.73 -0.85
C TYR A 268 0.19 11.69 -2.03
N PRO A 269 -1.06 11.99 -2.39
CA PRO A 269 -1.35 12.93 -3.46
C PRO A 269 -0.68 14.29 -3.22
N ARG A 270 -0.19 14.93 -4.28
CA ARG A 270 0.36 16.28 -4.19
C ARG A 270 -0.74 17.25 -3.79
N GLN A 271 -0.56 17.92 -2.68
CA GLN A 271 -1.49 18.91 -2.12
C GLN A 271 -0.74 20.22 -1.90
N ARG A 272 -1.43 21.34 -2.08
CA ARG A 272 -0.87 22.67 -1.78
C ARG A 272 -0.61 22.81 -0.27
N TYR A 273 -1.48 22.21 0.54
CA TYR A 273 -1.37 22.18 2.00
C TYR A 273 -1.54 20.75 2.50
N VAL A 274 -0.60 20.28 3.29
CA VAL A 274 -0.65 18.97 3.93
C VAL A 274 -1.48 19.09 5.20
N SER A 275 -2.62 18.41 5.26
CA SER A 275 -3.52 18.46 6.42
C SER A 275 -2.82 17.95 7.70
N PRO A 276 -3.21 18.45 8.88
CA PRO A 276 -2.61 18.04 10.16
C PRO A 276 -2.67 16.53 10.39
N LYS A 277 -3.77 15.86 10.01
CA LYS A 277 -3.91 14.41 10.11
C LYS A 277 -2.89 13.66 9.24
N LEU A 278 -2.64 14.14 8.02
CA LEU A 278 -1.68 13.55 7.11
C LEU A 278 -0.24 13.80 7.59
N ARG A 279 0.06 15.02 8.05
CA ARG A 279 1.37 15.37 8.62
C ARG A 279 1.71 14.49 9.81
N ALA A 280 0.78 14.35 10.77
CA ALA A 280 0.93 13.48 11.94
C ALA A 280 1.29 12.04 11.55
N PHE A 281 0.59 11.48 10.56
CA PHE A 281 0.91 10.14 10.07
C PHE A 281 2.30 10.10 9.41
N VAL A 282 2.59 11.02 8.49
CA VAL A 282 3.87 11.03 7.75
C VAL A 282 5.06 11.11 8.69
N ASP A 283 4.98 11.93 9.74
CA ASP A 283 6.08 12.10 10.69
C ASP A 283 6.25 10.87 11.59
N ILE A 284 5.16 10.32 12.15
CA ILE A 284 5.20 9.11 12.97
C ILE A 284 5.63 7.90 12.13
N ALA A 285 5.05 7.72 10.95
CA ALA A 285 5.40 6.61 10.07
C ALA A 285 6.86 6.72 9.59
N HIS A 286 7.34 7.93 9.27
CA HIS A 286 8.74 8.13 8.90
C HIS A 286 9.69 7.77 10.05
N GLU A 287 9.38 8.16 11.28
CA GLU A 287 10.18 7.84 12.47
C GLU A 287 10.29 6.32 12.67
N ILE A 288 9.14 5.62 12.66
CA ILE A 288 9.07 4.18 12.92
C ILE A 288 9.68 3.37 11.76
N LEU A 289 9.28 3.65 10.53
CA LEU A 289 9.75 2.92 9.35
C LEU A 289 11.24 3.16 9.09
N SER A 290 11.75 4.38 9.31
CA SER A 290 13.18 4.65 9.14
C SER A 290 14.05 3.90 10.14
N LYS A 291 13.54 3.60 11.34
CA LYS A 291 14.23 2.74 12.32
C LYS A 291 14.22 1.28 11.87
N LEU A 292 13.07 0.80 11.41
CA LEU A 292 12.87 -0.58 10.99
C LEU A 292 13.70 -0.92 9.72
N PHE A 293 13.73 -0.01 8.75
CA PHE A 293 14.38 -0.22 7.45
C PHE A 293 15.77 0.42 7.32
N LYS A 294 16.35 0.94 8.40
CA LYS A 294 17.79 1.16 8.48
C LYS A 294 18.43 -0.20 8.68
N GLY A 295 18.84 -0.83 7.59
CA GLY A 295 19.62 -2.06 7.65
C GLY A 295 20.81 -1.92 8.61
N PRO A 296 21.37 -3.02 9.11
CA PRO A 296 22.61 -2.98 9.88
C PRO A 296 23.67 -2.27 9.04
N ARG A 297 24.34 -1.29 9.66
CA ARG A 297 25.51 -0.60 9.09
C ARG A 297 26.65 -1.57 8.89
#